data_bc73d0adff28f41436a6bbed2443a61a
#
_entry.id   bc73d0adff28f41436a6bbed2443a61a
#
_cell.length_a   1.000
_cell.length_b   1.000
_cell.length_c   1.000
_cell.angle_alpha   90.00
_cell.angle_beta   90.00
_cell.angle_gamma   90.00
#
_symmetry.space_group_name_H-M   'P 1'
#
loop_
_entity.id
_entity.type
_entity.pdbx_description
1 polymer ?
#
loop_
_entity_poly.entity_id
_entity_poly.type
_entity_poly.pdbx_seq_one_letter_code
_entity_poly.pdbx_strand_id
1 'polypeptide(L)'
;VYGYGMCCCAAANVEQLARYIGFDARGWAITVHSVPEVFYGGAWHLLDGSLMNYFRNPDGTLAGVEQISKAVMAWHAANPGYRNNDGKLRAFARGGTWREKGPALLATCPYYTKDGPNPAGWHGWSSTMIEYDAKVSKHFIYEYGYSQGYRPNVQLRPGQRLVRNWFNKGLHVNMDGAGDAPDILKERRGLGLQRKLGDIAPGRVGNGTFTYDVPLGDPALASSALAFENLAARSGGKGGSVLRVRDAARPGVLILRMPSSYVYLGGSVVLASEVRSGGRVAVSFSDNNGLDWKKLADISAGGERRIDLKPHCFRRYDYRLKFEVKGAGTGISKLRIAHDIQHSQAPLPALGPGDNTITFSAGPAEGTVTVEGATDPGRKPRQLIAADFHPEFKGVRQQLFRVKEYGPRGVGSVTFPIETPGDMVRIRAGAHYRARDKREGWRLQASFDNGKTFRDIGSLPGPTPGASKYFTFDKVPKGVRSALVRFQSTRQYNTLCIFDFRIDADYAEPRGGFRPVKVTYTWEEAGAKKHHTHVARATNETCKITCKQPPLMKSLAVELTD
;
A
#
# COMPACT_ATOMS: atom_id res chain seq x y z
N VAL A 1 2.53 4.22 -4.36
CA VAL A 1 2.98 4.67 -3.05
C VAL A 1 4.48 4.95 -3.06
N TYR A 2 5.30 4.04 -3.60
CA TYR A 2 6.76 4.24 -3.66
C TYR A 2 7.23 5.18 -4.77
N GLY A 3 6.40 5.48 -5.77
CA GLY A 3 6.72 6.35 -6.89
C GLY A 3 7.57 5.70 -7.98
N TYR A 4 7.88 4.41 -7.86
CA TYR A 4 8.59 3.59 -8.84
C TYR A 4 8.31 2.11 -8.58
N GLY A 5 8.64 1.27 -9.55
CA GLY A 5 8.48 -0.17 -9.46
C GLY A 5 9.06 -0.87 -10.68
N MET A 6 9.16 -2.18 -10.61
CA MET A 6 9.45 -3.03 -11.77
C MET A 6 8.17 -3.25 -12.59
N CYS A 7 8.29 -3.85 -13.76
CA CYS A 7 7.15 -4.20 -14.62
C CYS A 7 6.03 -4.90 -13.86
N CYS A 8 6.36 -5.83 -12.99
CA CYS A 8 5.39 -6.53 -12.15
C CYS A 8 4.63 -5.60 -11.18
N CYS A 9 5.31 -4.59 -10.62
CA CYS A 9 4.65 -3.62 -9.75
C CYS A 9 3.70 -2.71 -10.54
N ALA A 10 4.10 -2.30 -11.75
CA ALA A 10 3.26 -1.51 -12.63
C ALA A 10 2.04 -2.29 -13.10
N ALA A 11 2.22 -3.55 -13.51
CA ALA A 11 1.13 -4.46 -13.88
C ALA A 11 0.12 -4.62 -12.74
N ALA A 12 0.59 -4.93 -11.54
CA ALA A 12 -0.27 -5.08 -10.37
C ALA A 12 -1.05 -3.80 -10.02
N ASN A 13 -0.45 -2.62 -10.21
CA ASN A 13 -1.15 -1.35 -9.99
C ASN A 13 -2.28 -1.14 -11.01
N VAL A 14 -2.05 -1.43 -12.29
CA VAL A 14 -3.10 -1.34 -13.32
C VAL A 14 -4.23 -2.31 -13.04
N GLU A 15 -3.90 -3.57 -12.70
CA GLU A 15 -4.90 -4.58 -12.34
C GLU A 15 -5.78 -4.12 -11.17
N GLN A 16 -5.17 -3.56 -10.13
CA GLN A 16 -5.91 -3.08 -8.97
C GLN A 16 -6.79 -1.88 -9.25
N LEU A 17 -6.26 -0.89 -9.98
CA LEU A 17 -7.04 0.28 -10.37
C LEU A 17 -8.24 -0.12 -11.23
N ALA A 18 -8.04 -1.04 -12.18
CA ALA A 18 -9.12 -1.56 -13.01
C ALA A 18 -10.22 -2.24 -12.17
N ARG A 19 -9.83 -3.14 -11.25
CA ARG A 19 -10.77 -3.81 -10.34
C ARG A 19 -11.45 -2.83 -9.38
N TYR A 20 -10.74 -1.82 -8.92
CA TYR A 20 -11.31 -0.80 -8.05
C TYR A 20 -12.46 -0.04 -8.69
N ILE A 21 -12.39 0.19 -10.01
CA ILE A 21 -13.45 0.84 -10.78
C ILE A 21 -14.44 -0.13 -11.45
N GLY A 22 -14.35 -1.44 -11.11
CA GLY A 22 -15.33 -2.46 -11.48
C GLY A 22 -15.03 -3.27 -12.74
N PHE A 23 -13.83 -3.17 -13.32
CA PHE A 23 -13.41 -4.02 -14.43
C PHE A 23 -12.74 -5.31 -13.98
N ASP A 24 -12.87 -6.37 -14.77
CA ASP A 24 -12.00 -7.53 -14.63
C ASP A 24 -10.60 -7.19 -15.15
N ALA A 25 -9.59 -7.70 -14.45
CA ALA A 25 -8.19 -7.51 -14.83
C ALA A 25 -7.37 -8.74 -14.50
N ARG A 26 -6.28 -8.94 -15.25
CA ARG A 26 -5.32 -10.04 -15.05
C ARG A 26 -3.91 -9.63 -15.41
N GLY A 27 -2.91 -10.32 -14.84
CA GLY A 27 -1.51 -10.11 -15.13
C GLY A 27 -0.90 -11.29 -15.90
N TRP A 28 0.03 -10.99 -16.79
CA TRP A 28 0.81 -11.98 -17.54
C TRP A 28 2.27 -11.88 -17.16
N ALA A 29 2.88 -13.01 -16.77
CA ALA A 29 4.33 -13.17 -16.75
C ALA A 29 4.75 -13.72 -18.11
N ILE A 30 5.18 -12.85 -18.98
CA ILE A 30 5.81 -13.21 -20.25
C ILE A 30 7.33 -13.15 -20.04
N THR A 31 8.11 -13.80 -20.93
CA THR A 31 9.57 -13.89 -20.74
C THR A 31 10.17 -12.50 -20.44
N VAL A 32 10.82 -12.39 -19.28
CA VAL A 32 11.47 -11.18 -18.73
C VAL A 32 10.60 -9.94 -18.57
N HIS A 33 9.28 -10.03 -18.75
CA HIS A 33 8.37 -8.90 -18.58
C HIS A 33 7.03 -9.31 -17.99
N SER A 34 6.38 -8.38 -17.28
CA SER A 34 5.06 -8.54 -16.69
C SER A 34 4.13 -7.46 -17.20
N VAL A 35 2.96 -7.87 -17.70
CA VAL A 35 2.00 -6.96 -18.32
C VAL A 35 0.59 -7.21 -17.82
N PRO A 36 -0.23 -6.16 -17.65
CA PRO A 36 -1.63 -6.30 -17.28
C PRO A 36 -2.53 -6.31 -18.52
N GLU A 37 -3.65 -6.98 -18.39
CA GLU A 37 -4.80 -6.82 -19.27
C GLU A 37 -6.04 -6.44 -18.46
N VAL A 38 -6.88 -5.62 -19.05
CA VAL A 38 -8.17 -5.18 -18.50
C VAL A 38 -9.27 -5.62 -19.48
N PHE A 39 -10.35 -6.20 -18.95
CA PHE A 39 -11.50 -6.63 -19.73
C PHE A 39 -12.56 -5.54 -19.77
N TYR A 40 -12.86 -5.05 -20.96
CA TYR A 40 -13.98 -4.13 -21.23
C TYR A 40 -14.43 -4.24 -22.69
N GLY A 41 -15.63 -3.79 -23.01
CA GLY A 41 -16.14 -3.88 -24.38
C GLY A 41 -16.20 -5.31 -24.94
N GLY A 42 -16.27 -6.35 -24.09
CA GLY A 42 -16.31 -7.75 -24.50
C GLY A 42 -14.96 -8.37 -24.87
N ALA A 43 -13.83 -7.68 -24.64
CA ALA A 43 -12.50 -8.16 -24.98
C ALA A 43 -11.44 -7.81 -23.91
N TRP A 44 -10.33 -8.52 -23.93
CA TRP A 44 -9.14 -8.22 -23.13
C TRP A 44 -8.24 -7.22 -23.87
N HIS A 45 -7.77 -6.21 -23.14
CA HIS A 45 -6.95 -5.12 -23.67
C HIS A 45 -5.65 -4.99 -22.86
N LEU A 46 -4.51 -5.00 -23.53
CA LEU A 46 -3.21 -4.81 -22.90
C LEU A 46 -2.95 -3.33 -22.62
N LEU A 47 -2.62 -3.01 -21.37
CA LEU A 47 -2.30 -1.67 -20.89
C LEU A 47 -0.99 -1.69 -20.10
N ASP A 48 0.14 -1.75 -20.79
CA ASP A 48 1.46 -1.82 -20.15
C ASP A 48 1.88 -0.45 -19.58
N GLY A 49 1.58 -0.23 -18.31
CA GLY A 49 1.96 0.99 -17.61
C GLY A 49 3.46 1.14 -17.33
N SER A 50 4.26 0.08 -17.45
CA SER A 50 5.71 0.13 -17.19
C SER A 50 6.51 0.66 -18.37
N LEU A 51 6.11 0.31 -19.58
CA LEU A 51 6.72 0.76 -20.83
C LEU A 51 5.83 1.76 -21.59
N MET A 52 4.67 2.11 -21.03
CA MET A 52 3.68 2.98 -21.65
C MET A 52 3.17 2.43 -22.99
N ASN A 53 3.06 1.11 -23.11
CA ASN A 53 2.71 0.44 -24.37
C ASN A 53 1.24 0.08 -24.42
N TYR A 54 0.64 0.35 -25.55
CA TYR A 54 -0.63 -0.18 -26.02
C TYR A 54 -0.59 -0.27 -27.56
N PHE A 55 -1.37 -1.16 -28.12
CA PHE A 55 -1.39 -1.42 -29.55
C PHE A 55 -2.82 -1.31 -30.06
N ARG A 56 -3.03 -0.69 -31.22
CA ARG A 56 -4.35 -0.44 -31.79
C ARG A 56 -4.67 -1.42 -32.90
N ASN A 57 -5.81 -2.07 -32.79
CA ASN A 57 -6.41 -2.82 -33.89
C ASN A 57 -6.84 -1.87 -35.02
N PRO A 58 -7.10 -2.38 -36.25
CA PRO A 58 -7.58 -1.57 -37.35
C PRO A 58 -8.90 -0.84 -37.09
N ASP A 59 -9.75 -1.38 -36.20
CA ASP A 59 -11.01 -0.78 -35.76
C ASP A 59 -10.83 0.29 -34.66
N GLY A 60 -9.59 0.58 -34.29
CA GLY A 60 -9.26 1.56 -33.25
C GLY A 60 -9.32 1.03 -31.80
N THR A 61 -9.78 -0.20 -31.57
CA THR A 61 -9.77 -0.83 -30.25
C THR A 61 -8.34 -1.19 -29.82
N LEU A 62 -8.12 -1.39 -28.53
CA LEU A 62 -6.82 -1.81 -28.02
C LEU A 62 -6.67 -3.32 -28.12
N ALA A 63 -5.51 -3.79 -28.60
CA ALA A 63 -5.22 -5.20 -28.73
C ALA A 63 -4.89 -5.85 -27.38
N GLY A 64 -5.30 -7.07 -27.18
CA GLY A 64 -4.89 -7.94 -26.08
C GLY A 64 -3.64 -8.76 -26.40
N VAL A 65 -3.12 -9.45 -25.38
CA VAL A 65 -1.91 -10.30 -25.50
C VAL A 65 -2.06 -11.36 -26.59
N GLU A 66 -3.24 -11.96 -26.72
CA GLU A 66 -3.50 -12.96 -27.75
C GLU A 66 -3.38 -12.40 -29.17
N GLN A 67 -3.94 -11.23 -29.43
CA GLN A 67 -3.88 -10.56 -30.74
C GLN A 67 -2.45 -10.16 -31.09
N ILE A 68 -1.72 -9.60 -30.12
CA ILE A 68 -0.31 -9.21 -30.29
C ILE A 68 0.52 -10.45 -30.60
N SER A 69 0.31 -11.55 -29.88
CA SER A 69 1.00 -12.82 -30.11
C SER A 69 0.75 -13.36 -31.51
N LYS A 70 -0.50 -13.40 -31.96
CA LYS A 70 -0.86 -13.83 -33.32
C LYS A 70 -0.15 -12.99 -34.39
N ALA A 71 -0.12 -11.67 -34.23
CA ALA A 71 0.56 -10.78 -35.18
C ALA A 71 2.07 -11.02 -35.23
N VAL A 72 2.70 -11.17 -34.06
CA VAL A 72 4.14 -11.45 -33.96
C VAL A 72 4.50 -12.82 -34.55
N MET A 73 3.71 -13.85 -34.22
CA MET A 73 3.93 -15.20 -34.75
C MET A 73 3.77 -15.27 -36.27
N ALA A 74 2.77 -14.58 -36.82
CA ALA A 74 2.57 -14.48 -38.27
C ALA A 74 3.76 -13.79 -38.95
N TRP A 75 4.27 -12.71 -38.36
CA TRP A 75 5.45 -12.02 -38.88
C TRP A 75 6.71 -12.92 -38.83
N HIS A 76 6.93 -13.67 -37.74
CA HIS A 76 8.04 -14.62 -37.66
C HIS A 76 7.92 -15.80 -38.65
N ALA A 77 6.70 -16.24 -38.95
CA ALA A 77 6.46 -17.25 -39.98
C ALA A 77 6.87 -16.74 -41.38
N ALA A 78 6.57 -15.48 -41.68
CA ALA A 78 6.99 -14.81 -42.92
C ALA A 78 8.48 -14.42 -42.95
N ASN A 79 9.12 -14.34 -41.77
CA ASN A 79 10.51 -13.88 -41.63
C ASN A 79 11.33 -14.86 -40.76
N PRO A 80 11.51 -16.13 -41.19
CA PRO A 80 12.08 -17.20 -40.36
C PRO A 80 13.53 -16.94 -39.92
N GLY A 81 14.28 -16.12 -40.66
CA GLY A 81 15.65 -15.75 -40.30
C GLY A 81 15.81 -14.88 -39.06
N TYR A 82 14.69 -14.39 -38.48
CA TYR A 82 14.68 -13.65 -37.22
C TYR A 82 14.29 -14.50 -36.02
N ARG A 83 13.70 -15.67 -36.25
CA ARG A 83 13.26 -16.56 -35.17
C ARG A 83 14.46 -17.10 -34.40
N ASN A 84 14.40 -17.03 -33.08
CA ASN A 84 15.48 -17.44 -32.16
C ASN A 84 16.83 -16.70 -32.40
N ASN A 85 16.81 -15.54 -33.04
CA ASN A 85 18.00 -14.74 -33.32
C ASN A 85 17.87 -13.34 -32.68
N ASP A 86 18.12 -13.27 -31.40
CA ASP A 86 18.06 -12.04 -30.61
C ASP A 86 18.97 -10.94 -31.14
N GLY A 87 20.17 -11.28 -31.62
CA GLY A 87 21.10 -10.32 -32.17
C GLY A 87 20.54 -9.61 -33.41
N LYS A 88 19.96 -10.40 -34.30
CA LYS A 88 19.34 -9.89 -35.54
C LYS A 88 18.09 -9.06 -35.26
N LEU A 89 17.24 -9.49 -34.30
CA LEU A 89 16.07 -8.74 -33.86
C LEU A 89 16.45 -7.40 -33.24
N ARG A 90 17.49 -7.38 -32.40
CA ARG A 90 18.00 -6.12 -31.81
C ARG A 90 18.56 -5.15 -32.86
N ALA A 91 19.30 -5.68 -33.81
CA ALA A 91 19.83 -4.86 -34.94
C ALA A 91 18.68 -4.30 -35.77
N PHE A 92 17.68 -5.12 -36.09
CA PHE A 92 16.48 -4.71 -36.81
C PHE A 92 15.69 -3.60 -36.06
N ALA A 93 15.48 -3.76 -34.77
CA ALA A 93 14.80 -2.76 -33.93
C ALA A 93 15.57 -1.44 -33.88
N ARG A 94 16.90 -1.49 -33.71
CA ARG A 94 17.75 -0.28 -33.69
C ARG A 94 17.85 0.42 -35.05
N GLY A 95 17.75 -0.34 -36.14
CA GLY A 95 17.78 0.19 -37.49
C GLY A 95 16.58 1.06 -37.87
N GLY A 96 15.53 1.09 -37.05
CA GLY A 96 14.33 1.94 -37.23
C GLY A 96 13.37 1.49 -38.31
N THR A 97 13.70 0.43 -39.09
CA THR A 97 12.86 -0.08 -40.19
C THR A 97 11.74 -1.02 -39.73
N TRP A 98 11.70 -1.36 -38.48
CA TRP A 98 10.71 -2.26 -37.90
C TRP A 98 9.27 -1.74 -38.00
N ARG A 99 9.07 -0.41 -38.05
CA ARG A 99 7.74 0.20 -38.24
C ARG A 99 7.12 -0.17 -39.59
N GLU A 100 7.95 -0.24 -40.61
CA GLU A 100 7.53 -0.54 -41.98
C GLU A 100 7.57 -2.03 -42.27
N LYS A 101 8.54 -2.75 -41.70
CA LYS A 101 8.86 -4.16 -42.01
C LYS A 101 8.58 -5.13 -40.86
N GLY A 102 8.22 -4.64 -39.68
CA GLY A 102 7.82 -5.45 -38.52
C GLY A 102 6.32 -5.81 -38.52
N PRO A 103 5.84 -6.45 -37.45
CA PRO A 103 4.41 -6.69 -37.27
C PRO A 103 3.64 -5.38 -37.24
N ALA A 104 2.70 -5.19 -38.17
CA ALA A 104 1.96 -3.93 -38.33
C ALA A 104 1.28 -3.48 -37.02
N LEU A 105 0.77 -4.45 -36.23
CA LEU A 105 0.14 -4.15 -34.94
C LEU A 105 1.13 -3.48 -33.96
N LEU A 106 2.38 -3.92 -33.90
CA LEU A 106 3.39 -3.31 -33.03
C LEU A 106 3.76 -1.89 -33.45
N ALA A 107 3.67 -1.57 -34.74
CA ALA A 107 3.95 -0.24 -35.27
C ALA A 107 2.91 0.82 -34.84
N THR A 108 1.75 0.40 -34.34
CA THR A 108 0.69 1.31 -33.88
C THR A 108 1.00 1.96 -32.53
N CYS A 109 1.96 1.44 -31.76
CA CYS A 109 2.33 2.02 -30.48
C CYS A 109 3.13 3.32 -30.69
N PRO A 110 2.65 4.48 -30.17
CA PRO A 110 3.30 5.77 -30.38
C PRO A 110 4.68 5.87 -29.73
N TYR A 111 4.96 5.06 -28.70
CA TYR A 111 6.23 5.05 -27.98
C TYR A 111 7.32 4.21 -28.63
N TYR A 112 6.99 3.40 -29.63
CA TYR A 112 7.95 2.66 -30.45
C TYR A 112 8.35 3.46 -31.69
N THR A 113 8.81 4.68 -31.49
CA THR A 113 9.36 5.50 -32.56
C THR A 113 10.88 5.42 -32.58
N LYS A 114 11.49 5.70 -33.73
CA LYS A 114 12.94 5.81 -33.84
C LYS A 114 13.54 6.76 -32.77
N ASP A 115 12.83 7.82 -32.46
CA ASP A 115 13.19 8.86 -31.51
C ASP A 115 12.43 8.72 -30.15
N GLY A 116 11.66 7.67 -29.98
CA GLY A 116 10.90 7.40 -28.76
C GLY A 116 11.80 6.89 -27.61
N PRO A 117 11.31 6.97 -26.38
CA PRO A 117 12.11 6.67 -25.19
C PRO A 117 12.58 5.21 -25.09
N ASN A 118 12.07 4.29 -25.90
CA ASN A 118 12.49 2.89 -25.86
C ASN A 118 12.43 2.19 -27.23
N PRO A 119 13.30 2.56 -28.19
CA PRO A 119 13.34 1.91 -29.50
C PRO A 119 13.72 0.42 -29.43
N ALA A 120 14.34 -0.03 -28.33
CA ALA A 120 14.70 -1.42 -28.09
C ALA A 120 13.54 -2.26 -27.50
N GLY A 121 12.46 -1.62 -27.01
CA GLY A 121 11.32 -2.30 -26.39
C GLY A 121 10.58 -3.22 -27.34
N TRP A 122 10.49 -2.85 -28.62
CA TRP A 122 9.92 -3.69 -29.67
C TRP A 122 10.58 -5.07 -29.77
N HIS A 123 11.91 -5.14 -29.63
CA HIS A 123 12.64 -6.40 -29.61
C HIS A 123 12.13 -7.32 -28.49
N GLY A 124 11.97 -6.81 -27.26
CA GLY A 124 11.47 -7.59 -26.14
C GLY A 124 10.05 -8.12 -26.38
N TRP A 125 9.17 -7.29 -26.92
CA TRP A 125 7.82 -7.69 -27.28
C TRP A 125 7.82 -8.78 -28.35
N SER A 126 8.58 -8.60 -29.42
CA SER A 126 8.67 -9.57 -30.50
C SER A 126 9.21 -10.92 -30.02
N SER A 127 10.29 -10.92 -29.22
CA SER A 127 10.87 -12.15 -28.68
C SER A 127 9.93 -12.88 -27.73
N THR A 128 9.20 -12.14 -26.90
CA THR A 128 8.33 -12.70 -25.87
C THR A 128 7.04 -13.29 -26.42
N MET A 129 6.44 -12.63 -27.38
CA MET A 129 5.13 -13.02 -27.91
C MET A 129 5.18 -14.30 -28.75
N ILE A 130 6.34 -14.71 -29.28
CA ILE A 130 6.47 -15.99 -29.99
C ILE A 130 6.37 -17.20 -29.07
N GLU A 131 6.53 -17.02 -27.77
CA GLU A 131 6.40 -18.09 -26.78
C GLU A 131 4.96 -18.34 -26.35
N TYR A 132 4.04 -17.46 -26.72
CA TYR A 132 2.63 -17.60 -26.40
C TYR A 132 1.96 -18.69 -27.24
N ASP A 133 1.43 -19.71 -26.59
CA ASP A 133 0.81 -20.88 -27.24
C ASP A 133 -0.73 -20.90 -27.15
N ALA A 134 -1.34 -19.79 -26.81
CA ALA A 134 -2.77 -19.65 -26.53
C ALA A 134 -3.29 -20.48 -25.34
N LYS A 135 -2.41 -21.14 -24.60
CA LYS A 135 -2.74 -21.91 -23.40
C LYS A 135 -2.26 -21.18 -22.16
N VAL A 136 -3.17 -20.89 -21.27
CA VAL A 136 -2.91 -20.22 -19.98
C VAL A 136 -1.84 -20.94 -19.14
N SER A 137 -1.62 -22.24 -19.39
CA SER A 137 -0.67 -23.04 -18.62
C SER A 137 0.80 -22.76 -18.90
N LYS A 138 1.15 -22.15 -20.03
CA LYS A 138 2.54 -21.89 -20.41
C LYS A 138 2.98 -20.46 -20.11
N HIS A 139 2.10 -19.50 -20.30
CA HIS A 139 2.29 -18.13 -19.87
C HIS A 139 1.48 -17.91 -18.61
N PHE A 140 2.19 -17.66 -17.58
CA PHE A 140 1.70 -17.63 -16.23
C PHE A 140 0.83 -16.38 -15.99
N ILE A 141 -0.48 -16.58 -15.85
CA ILE A 141 -1.37 -15.54 -15.32
C ILE A 141 -1.12 -15.47 -13.83
N TYR A 142 -0.72 -14.30 -13.33
CA TYR A 142 -0.51 -14.09 -11.92
C TYR A 142 -1.15 -12.78 -11.45
N GLU A 143 -1.43 -12.76 -10.18
CA GLU A 143 -1.89 -11.59 -9.46
C GLU A 143 -1.00 -11.40 -8.24
N TYR A 144 -0.62 -10.16 -7.95
CA TYR A 144 0.13 -9.86 -6.73
C TYR A 144 -0.83 -9.63 -5.57
N GLY A 145 -1.07 -10.66 -4.75
CA GLY A 145 -2.01 -10.62 -3.63
C GLY A 145 -1.68 -9.57 -2.58
N TYR A 146 -0.40 -9.32 -2.33
CA TYR A 146 0.04 -8.36 -1.31
C TYR A 146 -0.26 -6.89 -1.65
N SER A 147 -0.49 -6.56 -2.91
CA SER A 147 -0.88 -5.21 -3.35
C SER A 147 -2.37 -5.11 -3.66
N GLN A 148 -3.05 -6.22 -3.83
CA GLN A 148 -4.49 -6.24 -4.08
C GLN A 148 -5.25 -5.78 -2.84
N GLY A 149 -6.32 -5.03 -3.07
CA GLY A 149 -7.17 -4.52 -2.01
C GLY A 149 -6.58 -3.35 -1.20
N TYR A 150 -5.34 -2.90 -1.48
CA TYR A 150 -4.85 -1.68 -0.87
C TYR A 150 -5.75 -0.49 -1.28
N ARG A 151 -6.31 0.18 -0.28
CA ARG A 151 -7.11 1.39 -0.46
C ARG A 151 -6.40 2.55 0.19
N PRO A 152 -5.93 3.54 -0.59
CA PRO A 152 -5.38 4.77 -0.02
C PRO A 152 -6.53 5.55 0.63
N ASN A 153 -6.63 5.45 1.94
CA ASN A 153 -7.61 6.18 2.72
C ASN A 153 -6.89 7.10 3.71
N VAL A 154 -7.22 8.39 3.68
CA VAL A 154 -6.68 9.39 4.59
C VAL A 154 -7.82 9.86 5.49
N GLN A 155 -7.86 9.34 6.72
CA GLN A 155 -8.77 9.77 7.76
C GLN A 155 -8.01 10.65 8.76
N LEU A 156 -8.18 11.96 8.66
CA LEU A 156 -7.53 12.90 9.55
C LEU A 156 -8.31 13.03 10.87
N ARG A 157 -7.56 13.21 11.95
CA ARG A 157 -8.08 13.61 13.29
C ARG A 157 -7.74 15.07 13.56
N PRO A 158 -8.49 15.77 14.43
CA PRO A 158 -8.11 17.09 14.90
C PRO A 158 -6.65 17.11 15.39
N GLY A 159 -5.89 18.12 14.97
CA GLY A 159 -4.46 18.21 15.24
C GLY A 159 -3.54 17.42 14.29
N GLN A 160 -4.10 16.64 13.36
CA GLN A 160 -3.30 15.97 12.33
C GLN A 160 -3.11 16.83 11.09
N ARG A 161 -1.90 16.79 10.54
CA ARG A 161 -1.54 17.46 9.30
C ARG A 161 -0.71 16.55 8.41
N LEU A 162 -1.15 16.37 7.16
CA LEU A 162 -0.47 15.64 6.11
C LEU A 162 0.10 16.63 5.08
N VAL A 163 1.40 16.62 4.88
CA VAL A 163 2.09 17.43 3.85
C VAL A 163 2.75 16.49 2.85
N ARG A 164 2.52 16.72 1.56
CA ARG A 164 3.18 16.02 0.46
C ARG A 164 3.95 17.02 -0.38
N ASN A 165 5.24 16.75 -0.62
CA ASN A 165 6.11 17.67 -1.33
C ASN A 165 6.38 17.18 -2.77
N TRP A 166 6.55 18.13 -3.69
CA TRP A 166 7.06 17.86 -5.05
C TRP A 166 8.59 17.73 -5.10
N PHE A 167 9.23 17.49 -3.97
CA PHE A 167 10.67 17.27 -3.87
C PHE A 167 10.99 16.12 -2.91
N ASN A 168 12.20 15.61 -3.08
CA ASN A 168 12.76 14.57 -2.23
C ASN A 168 13.76 15.19 -1.23
N LYS A 169 13.72 14.71 0.02
CA LYS A 169 14.65 15.09 1.10
C LYS A 169 15.87 14.17 1.18
N GLY A 170 16.10 13.32 0.17
CA GLY A 170 17.12 12.28 0.23
C GLY A 170 16.72 11.05 1.05
N LEU A 171 15.44 10.94 1.42
CA LEU A 171 14.92 9.83 2.20
C LEU A 171 14.21 8.83 1.30
N HIS A 172 14.48 7.54 1.49
CA HIS A 172 13.87 6.48 0.70
C HIS A 172 13.67 5.20 1.53
N VAL A 173 12.57 4.50 1.28
CA VAL A 173 12.21 3.26 1.99
C VAL A 173 13.23 2.13 1.80
N ASN A 174 13.98 2.15 0.70
CA ASN A 174 15.04 1.17 0.43
C ASN A 174 16.44 1.61 0.91
N MET A 175 16.55 2.84 1.41
CA MET A 175 17.78 3.35 2.00
C MET A 175 17.68 3.18 3.51
N ASP A 176 18.45 2.30 4.06
CA ASP A 176 18.42 1.94 5.48
C ASP A 176 19.00 3.04 6.41
N GLY A 177 18.71 4.28 6.10
CA GLY A 177 19.18 5.45 6.83
C GLY A 177 20.62 5.84 6.54
N ALA A 178 21.37 5.00 5.84
CA ALA A 178 22.79 5.20 5.51
C ALA A 178 23.04 5.74 4.09
N GLY A 179 21.98 6.04 3.34
CA GLY A 179 22.12 6.59 1.98
C GLY A 179 22.47 5.55 0.90
N ASP A 180 22.57 4.28 1.24
CA ASP A 180 22.90 3.23 0.28
C ASP A 180 21.67 2.58 -0.31
N ALA A 181 21.66 2.45 -1.66
CA ALA A 181 20.67 1.66 -2.36
C ALA A 181 20.79 0.17 -1.96
N PRO A 182 19.67 -0.60 -1.87
CA PRO A 182 19.72 -2.03 -1.60
C PRO A 182 20.61 -2.76 -2.62
N ASP A 183 21.21 -3.87 -2.20
CA ASP A 183 22.12 -4.65 -3.06
C ASP A 183 21.50 -5.11 -4.36
N ILE A 184 20.19 -5.36 -4.39
CA ILE A 184 19.46 -5.69 -5.61
C ILE A 184 19.54 -4.59 -6.68
N LEU A 185 19.68 -3.32 -6.29
CA LEU A 185 19.88 -2.21 -7.22
C LEU A 185 21.35 -2.09 -7.64
N LYS A 186 22.29 -2.58 -6.82
CA LYS A 186 23.72 -2.66 -7.15
C LYS A 186 23.99 -3.71 -8.24
N GLU A 187 23.27 -4.83 -8.21
CA GLU A 187 23.46 -5.96 -9.13
C GLU A 187 22.85 -5.74 -10.52
N ARG A 188 21.80 -4.90 -10.63
CA ARG A 188 21.09 -4.66 -11.89
C ARG A 188 21.57 -3.40 -12.63
N ARG A 189 22.86 -3.27 -12.84
CA ARG A 189 23.49 -2.14 -13.55
C ARG A 189 22.96 -1.86 -14.97
N GLY A 190 22.29 -2.83 -15.59
CA GLY A 190 21.75 -2.71 -16.96
C GLY A 190 20.39 -2.02 -17.09
N LEU A 191 19.70 -1.68 -16.00
CA LEU A 191 18.35 -1.09 -16.03
C LEU A 191 18.33 0.46 -16.03
N GLY A 192 19.47 1.13 -16.22
CA GLY A 192 19.53 2.60 -16.23
C GLY A 192 19.27 3.26 -14.85
N LEU A 193 19.21 2.48 -13.79
CA LEU A 193 19.09 2.97 -12.43
C LEU A 193 20.46 3.44 -11.94
N GLN A 194 20.71 4.72 -12.06
CA GLN A 194 21.94 5.30 -11.53
C GLN A 194 21.90 5.32 -10.00
N ARG A 195 22.90 4.73 -9.38
CA ARG A 195 23.05 4.53 -7.94
C ARG A 195 22.84 5.80 -7.09
N LYS A 196 23.11 6.97 -7.64
CA LYS A 196 22.96 8.26 -6.96
C LYS A 196 21.58 8.91 -7.12
N LEU A 197 20.80 8.53 -8.15
CA LEU A 197 19.58 9.23 -8.51
C LEU A 197 18.37 8.30 -8.71
N GLY A 198 18.55 6.96 -8.73
CA GLY A 198 17.55 6.00 -9.15
C GLY A 198 16.17 6.27 -8.56
N ASP A 199 16.02 6.00 -7.27
CA ASP A 199 14.73 6.08 -6.59
C ASP A 199 14.37 7.51 -6.16
N ILE A 200 15.37 8.35 -5.94
CA ILE A 200 15.20 9.76 -5.52
C ILE A 200 15.33 10.75 -6.66
N ALA A 201 15.31 10.28 -7.90
CA ALA A 201 15.37 11.16 -9.08
C ALA A 201 14.19 12.16 -9.06
N PRO A 202 14.42 13.38 -9.60
CA PRO A 202 13.36 14.39 -9.71
C PRO A 202 12.11 13.84 -10.39
N GLY A 203 10.94 14.23 -9.90
CA GLY A 203 9.65 13.83 -10.47
C GLY A 203 9.17 12.42 -10.07
N ARG A 204 9.96 11.63 -9.34
CA ARG A 204 9.60 10.26 -8.92
C ARG A 204 9.12 10.21 -7.49
N VAL A 205 10.05 10.13 -6.54
CA VAL A 205 9.75 10.03 -5.12
C VAL A 205 9.70 11.42 -4.49
N GLY A 206 8.63 11.70 -3.77
CA GLY A 206 8.49 12.83 -2.88
C GLY A 206 8.58 12.39 -1.43
N ASN A 207 9.12 13.27 -0.58
CA ASN A 207 9.03 13.11 0.86
C ASN A 207 8.06 14.13 1.42
N GLY A 208 7.16 13.66 2.26
CA GLY A 208 6.22 14.48 3.00
C GLY A 208 6.43 14.39 4.50
N THR A 209 5.54 15.00 5.24
CA THR A 209 5.44 14.85 6.70
C THR A 209 4.01 14.51 7.09
N PHE A 210 3.87 13.66 8.09
CA PHE A 210 2.61 13.41 8.76
C PHE A 210 2.80 13.70 10.24
N THR A 211 2.11 14.71 10.73
CA THR A 211 2.24 15.17 12.12
C THR A 211 0.91 15.06 12.85
N TYR A 212 0.97 14.79 14.14
CA TYR A 212 -0.17 14.80 15.03
C TYR A 212 0.19 15.56 16.30
N ASP A 213 -0.29 16.78 16.41
CA ASP A 213 -0.30 17.54 17.65
C ASP A 213 -1.55 17.13 18.41
N VAL A 214 -1.39 16.25 19.40
CA VAL A 214 -2.51 15.61 20.11
C VAL A 214 -3.24 16.67 20.96
N PRO A 215 -4.53 16.93 20.68
CA PRO A 215 -5.27 17.97 21.38
C PRO A 215 -5.73 17.46 22.75
N LEU A 216 -4.86 17.51 23.76
CA LEU A 216 -5.07 16.90 25.08
C LEU A 216 -6.29 17.45 25.84
N GLY A 217 -6.74 18.66 25.50
CA GLY A 217 -7.94 19.28 26.07
C GLY A 217 -9.23 19.03 25.31
N ASP A 218 -9.16 18.49 24.11
CA ASP A 218 -10.33 18.25 23.26
C ASP A 218 -11.08 16.99 23.72
N PRO A 219 -12.38 17.08 24.03
CA PRO A 219 -13.21 15.91 24.32
C PRO A 219 -13.20 14.86 23.19
N ALA A 220 -13.00 15.28 21.94
CA ALA A 220 -12.91 14.39 20.78
C ALA A 220 -11.66 13.47 20.83
N LEU A 221 -10.66 13.75 21.66
CA LEU A 221 -9.51 12.86 21.83
C LEU A 221 -9.95 11.47 22.31
N ALA A 222 -10.86 11.38 23.24
CA ALA A 222 -11.37 10.12 23.78
C ALA A 222 -12.01 9.25 22.68
N SER A 223 -12.80 9.85 21.78
CA SER A 223 -13.44 9.14 20.66
C SER A 223 -12.48 8.82 19.52
N SER A 224 -11.32 9.47 19.47
CA SER A 224 -10.30 9.27 18.42
C SER A 224 -9.17 8.33 18.84
N ALA A 225 -9.12 7.94 20.10
CA ALA A 225 -8.19 6.96 20.65
C ALA A 225 -8.77 5.55 20.57
N LEU A 226 -7.90 4.53 20.51
CA LEU A 226 -8.31 3.12 20.65
C LEU A 226 -8.66 2.77 22.09
N ALA A 227 -7.97 3.41 23.05
CA ALA A 227 -8.28 3.35 24.47
C ALA A 227 -8.04 4.73 25.09
N PHE A 228 -8.96 5.15 25.95
CA PHE A 228 -8.88 6.36 26.77
C PHE A 228 -9.46 6.04 28.13
N GLU A 229 -8.63 5.47 29.00
CA GLU A 229 -9.06 4.87 30.25
C GLU A 229 -8.44 5.61 31.44
N ASN A 230 -9.26 5.87 32.46
CA ASN A 230 -8.82 6.50 33.71
C ASN A 230 -8.02 7.80 33.51
N LEU A 231 -8.33 8.58 32.48
CA LEU A 231 -7.68 9.85 32.13
C LEU A 231 -8.70 10.98 32.08
N ALA A 232 -8.26 12.19 32.42
CA ALA A 232 -9.04 13.41 32.26
C ALA A 232 -8.13 14.60 31.92
N ALA A 233 -8.60 15.47 31.01
CA ALA A 233 -7.99 16.75 30.78
C ALA A 233 -8.23 17.64 32.00
N ARG A 234 -7.20 18.36 32.45
CA ARG A 234 -7.21 19.34 33.53
C ARG A 234 -6.47 20.58 33.07
N SER A 235 -6.84 21.72 33.59
CA SER A 235 -6.09 22.97 33.35
C SER A 235 -4.64 22.82 33.83
N GLY A 236 -3.70 23.20 33.01
CA GLY A 236 -2.26 23.20 33.32
C GLY A 236 -1.77 24.58 33.72
N GLY A 237 -0.58 24.65 34.32
CA GLY A 237 -0.02 25.87 34.91
C GLY A 237 0.38 26.98 33.92
N LYS A 238 0.19 26.87 32.62
CA LYS A 238 0.45 27.91 31.60
C LYS A 238 -0.71 28.07 30.61
N GLY A 239 -1.95 27.84 31.08
CA GLY A 239 -3.15 27.97 30.24
C GLY A 239 -3.39 26.82 29.27
N GLY A 240 -2.56 25.78 29.27
CA GLY A 240 -2.73 24.58 28.48
C GLY A 240 -3.47 23.46 29.21
N SER A 241 -3.80 22.39 28.52
CA SER A 241 -4.41 21.20 29.12
C SER A 241 -3.37 20.13 29.45
N VAL A 242 -3.54 19.50 30.61
CA VAL A 242 -2.73 18.36 31.05
C VAL A 242 -3.63 17.13 31.19
N LEU A 243 -3.27 16.04 30.52
CA LEU A 243 -3.97 14.78 30.63
C LEU A 243 -3.47 14.01 31.85
N ARG A 244 -4.29 13.91 32.91
CA ARG A 244 -3.93 13.31 34.19
C ARG A 244 -4.79 12.08 34.50
N VAL A 245 -4.26 11.19 35.34
CA VAL A 245 -5.06 10.10 35.91
C VAL A 245 -6.23 10.66 36.74
N ARG A 246 -7.39 10.03 36.60
CA ARG A 246 -8.59 10.32 37.43
C ARG A 246 -8.47 9.68 38.81
N ASP A 247 -8.17 8.39 38.83
CA ASP A 247 -7.97 7.57 40.03
C ASP A 247 -6.51 7.14 40.09
N ALA A 248 -5.77 7.64 41.08
CA ALA A 248 -4.35 7.39 41.24
C ALA A 248 -4.00 5.94 41.60
N ALA A 249 -4.97 5.15 42.09
CA ALA A 249 -4.78 3.74 42.41
C ALA A 249 -4.61 2.87 41.15
N ARG A 250 -5.06 3.35 40.00
CA ARG A 250 -4.99 2.65 38.71
C ARG A 250 -4.23 3.46 37.67
N PRO A 251 -3.54 2.81 36.72
CA PRO A 251 -2.92 3.56 35.61
C PRO A 251 -3.98 4.19 34.72
N GLY A 252 -3.68 5.40 34.20
CA GLY A 252 -4.38 5.96 33.07
C GLY A 252 -3.77 5.45 31.78
N VAL A 253 -4.60 5.10 30.78
CA VAL A 253 -4.14 4.52 29.50
C VAL A 253 -4.68 5.34 28.34
N LEU A 254 -3.78 5.76 27.45
CA LEU A 254 -4.10 6.32 26.13
C LEU A 254 -3.45 5.45 25.07
N ILE A 255 -4.26 4.89 24.14
CA ILE A 255 -3.75 4.17 22.98
C ILE A 255 -4.14 4.94 21.72
N LEU A 256 -3.13 5.35 20.97
CA LEU A 256 -3.28 6.02 19.69
C LEU A 256 -2.84 5.11 18.55
N ARG A 257 -3.68 4.97 17.53
CA ARG A 257 -3.32 4.34 16.28
C ARG A 257 -2.78 5.39 15.31
N MET A 258 -1.75 5.04 14.55
CA MET A 258 -1.11 5.91 13.55
C MET A 258 -1.19 5.26 12.16
N PRO A 259 -2.39 5.22 11.54
CA PRO A 259 -2.54 4.72 10.17
C PRO A 259 -2.09 5.78 9.17
N SER A 260 -1.48 5.35 8.08
CA SER A 260 -1.05 6.21 6.97
C SER A 260 -1.26 5.51 5.63
N SER A 261 -1.72 6.24 4.63
CA SER A 261 -1.70 5.78 3.23
C SER A 261 -0.30 5.81 2.62
N TYR A 262 0.69 6.31 3.35
CA TYR A 262 2.07 6.46 2.90
C TYR A 262 3.02 5.75 3.86
N VAL A 263 4.06 5.14 3.31
CA VAL A 263 5.04 4.44 4.13
C VAL A 263 5.83 5.41 5.00
N TYR A 264 6.01 5.06 6.26
CA TYR A 264 6.85 5.81 7.20
C TYR A 264 8.33 5.57 6.92
N LEU A 265 9.11 6.65 6.86
CA LEU A 265 10.56 6.64 6.71
C LEU A 265 11.29 6.90 8.02
N GLY A 266 10.56 7.32 9.03
CA GLY A 266 11.03 7.60 10.36
C GLY A 266 10.01 8.42 11.13
N GLY A 267 10.32 8.74 12.36
CA GLY A 267 9.43 9.56 13.17
C GLY A 267 9.95 9.77 14.57
N SER A 268 9.23 10.56 15.32
CA SER A 268 9.51 10.83 16.74
C SER A 268 8.25 11.15 17.50
N VAL A 269 8.27 10.84 18.80
CA VAL A 269 7.35 11.36 19.79
C VAL A 269 8.05 12.45 20.59
N VAL A 270 7.45 13.62 20.67
CA VAL A 270 7.84 14.68 21.65
C VAL A 270 6.76 14.70 22.72
N LEU A 271 7.15 14.36 23.91
CA LEU A 271 6.28 14.26 25.08
C LEU A 271 6.79 15.19 26.18
N ALA A 272 5.94 16.11 26.66
CA ALA A 272 6.19 16.80 27.90
C ALA A 272 5.28 16.23 29.01
N SER A 273 5.89 15.89 30.14
CA SER A 273 5.19 15.29 31.28
C SER A 273 5.42 16.07 32.55
N GLU A 274 4.40 16.08 33.41
CA GLU A 274 4.50 16.46 34.80
C GLU A 274 4.51 15.18 35.63
N VAL A 275 5.62 14.89 36.28
CA VAL A 275 5.77 13.69 37.10
C VAL A 275 5.97 14.09 38.55
N ARG A 276 5.11 13.60 39.43
CA ARG A 276 5.20 13.79 40.88
C ARG A 276 5.92 12.60 41.52
N SER A 277 6.29 12.72 42.80
CA SER A 277 6.97 11.64 43.51
C SER A 277 6.26 10.31 43.39
N GLY A 278 6.99 9.26 43.00
CA GLY A 278 6.46 7.93 42.73
C GLY A 278 5.65 7.77 41.43
N GLY A 279 5.44 8.88 40.69
CA GLY A 279 4.74 8.84 39.40
C GLY A 279 5.64 8.44 38.24
N ARG A 280 5.02 8.03 37.12
CA ARG A 280 5.74 7.73 35.88
C ARG A 280 4.83 7.79 34.66
N VAL A 281 5.44 7.98 33.48
CA VAL A 281 4.81 7.83 32.17
C VAL A 281 5.59 6.82 31.37
N ALA A 282 4.95 5.69 31.03
CA ALA A 282 5.53 4.68 30.16
C ALA A 282 5.00 4.83 28.74
N VAL A 283 5.89 4.67 27.74
CA VAL A 283 5.53 4.71 26.30
C VAL A 283 5.89 3.37 25.67
N SER A 284 4.91 2.76 25.00
CA SER A 284 5.09 1.49 24.31
C SER A 284 4.58 1.55 22.86
N PHE A 285 5.16 0.71 22.01
CA PHE A 285 4.90 0.62 20.58
C PHE A 285 4.38 -0.78 20.20
N SER A 286 3.48 -0.85 19.24
CA SER A 286 3.02 -2.09 18.64
C SER A 286 2.82 -1.91 17.13
N ASP A 287 3.34 -2.82 16.31
CA ASP A 287 3.14 -2.88 14.85
C ASP A 287 2.31 -4.10 14.41
N ASN A 288 1.76 -4.87 15.36
CA ASN A 288 0.91 -6.03 15.15
C ASN A 288 -0.50 -5.87 15.76
N ASN A 289 -1.12 -4.74 15.54
CA ASN A 289 -2.48 -4.42 15.99
C ASN A 289 -2.69 -4.45 17.52
N GLY A 290 -1.61 -4.22 18.30
CA GLY A 290 -1.69 -4.17 19.77
C GLY A 290 -1.67 -5.54 20.45
N LEU A 291 -1.36 -6.61 19.71
CA LEU A 291 -1.20 -7.95 20.27
C LEU A 291 0.04 -8.03 21.15
N ASP A 292 1.14 -7.39 20.71
CA ASP A 292 2.37 -7.28 21.49
C ASP A 292 2.79 -5.82 21.64
N TRP A 293 3.47 -5.51 22.77
CA TRP A 293 3.90 -4.17 23.09
C TRP A 293 5.38 -4.14 23.46
N LYS A 294 6.14 -3.31 22.74
CA LYS A 294 7.55 -3.02 23.02
C LYS A 294 7.66 -1.71 23.78
N LYS A 295 8.24 -1.74 24.99
CA LYS A 295 8.52 -0.50 25.74
C LYS A 295 9.56 0.34 25.02
N LEU A 296 9.26 1.62 24.81
CA LEU A 296 10.15 2.64 24.22
C LEU A 296 10.78 3.52 25.28
N ALA A 297 10.02 3.90 26.29
CA ALA A 297 10.49 4.78 27.38
C ALA A 297 9.75 4.51 28.68
N ASP A 298 10.43 4.80 29.79
CA ASP A 298 9.86 4.87 31.13
C ASP A 298 10.35 6.17 31.79
N ILE A 299 9.44 7.14 31.98
CA ILE A 299 9.75 8.52 32.34
C ILE A 299 9.32 8.73 33.80
N SER A 300 10.30 8.87 34.69
CA SER A 300 10.11 9.07 36.13
C SER A 300 10.38 10.50 36.60
N ALA A 301 10.74 11.41 35.69
CA ALA A 301 10.97 12.82 35.97
C ALA A 301 10.22 13.70 34.97
N GLY A 302 9.66 14.83 35.44
CA GLY A 302 8.98 15.81 34.61
C GLY A 302 9.91 16.46 33.59
N GLY A 303 9.32 17.03 32.53
CA GLY A 303 10.01 17.73 31.46
C GLY A 303 9.69 17.15 30.07
N GLU A 304 10.34 17.72 29.06
CA GLU A 304 10.17 17.30 27.67
C GLU A 304 11.16 16.19 27.32
N ARG A 305 10.69 15.18 26.61
CA ARG A 305 11.49 14.06 26.08
C ARG A 305 11.15 13.86 24.62
N ARG A 306 12.19 13.54 23.83
CA ARG A 306 12.07 13.10 22.44
C ARG A 306 12.40 11.62 22.37
N ILE A 307 11.50 10.83 21.78
CA ILE A 307 11.65 9.39 21.56
C ILE A 307 11.75 9.17 20.06
N ASP A 308 12.82 8.53 19.60
CA ASP A 308 12.99 8.17 18.19
C ASP A 308 12.13 6.95 17.86
N LEU A 309 11.25 7.10 16.85
CA LEU A 309 10.41 6.03 16.36
C LEU A 309 10.99 5.31 15.13
N LYS A 310 12.04 5.86 14.48
CA LYS A 310 12.57 5.31 13.23
C LYS A 310 12.92 3.81 13.32
N PRO A 311 13.56 3.29 14.39
CA PRO A 311 13.87 1.87 14.51
C PRO A 311 12.63 0.96 14.53
N HIS A 312 11.45 1.52 14.78
CA HIS A 312 10.19 0.81 14.98
C HIS A 312 9.20 1.01 13.84
N CYS A 313 9.01 2.26 13.38
CA CYS A 313 8.00 2.62 12.39
C CYS A 313 8.51 2.59 10.93
N PHE A 314 9.82 2.46 10.70
CA PHE A 314 10.38 2.42 9.34
C PHE A 314 9.80 1.25 8.53
N ARG A 315 9.30 1.54 7.31
CA ARG A 315 8.58 0.62 6.43
C ARG A 315 7.21 0.18 6.91
N ARG A 316 6.63 0.85 7.93
CA ARG A 316 5.27 0.60 8.37
C ARG A 316 4.30 1.59 7.72
N TYR A 317 3.04 1.17 7.61
CA TYR A 317 1.89 2.01 7.21
C TYR A 317 0.95 2.26 8.39
N ASP A 318 1.10 1.47 9.45
CA ASP A 318 0.25 1.53 10.62
C ASP A 318 1.02 1.00 11.83
N TYR A 319 0.72 1.56 12.99
CA TYR A 319 1.21 1.09 14.28
C TYR A 319 0.39 1.75 15.40
N ARG A 320 0.61 1.29 16.62
CA ARG A 320 -0.04 1.82 17.83
C ARG A 320 1.00 2.32 18.83
N LEU A 321 0.69 3.43 19.52
CA LEU A 321 1.41 3.91 20.68
C LEU A 321 0.52 3.81 21.90
N LYS A 322 1.05 3.28 22.99
CA LYS A 322 0.40 3.23 24.29
C LYS A 322 1.17 4.12 25.27
N PHE A 323 0.45 5.00 25.94
CA PHE A 323 0.92 5.87 27.00
C PHE A 323 0.21 5.44 28.29
N GLU A 324 1.00 4.97 29.27
CA GLU A 324 0.50 4.60 30.60
C GLU A 324 0.98 5.64 31.59
N VAL A 325 0.05 6.32 32.27
CA VAL A 325 0.32 7.35 33.25
C VAL A 325 0.00 6.79 34.64
N LYS A 326 0.94 6.85 35.58
CA LYS A 326 0.78 6.35 36.96
C LYS A 326 1.15 7.43 37.97
N GLY A 327 0.44 7.45 39.10
CA GLY A 327 0.71 8.29 40.25
C GLY A 327 -0.10 9.58 40.27
N ALA A 328 -0.47 9.99 41.49
CA ALA A 328 -1.24 11.19 41.71
C ALA A 328 -0.53 12.45 41.17
N GLY A 329 -1.26 13.31 40.47
CA GLY A 329 -0.72 14.55 39.91
C GLY A 329 0.23 14.37 38.73
N THR A 330 0.51 13.11 38.30
CA THR A 330 1.28 12.83 37.10
C THR A 330 0.41 12.98 35.85
N GLY A 331 0.97 13.54 34.77
CA GLY A 331 0.23 13.75 33.54
C GLY A 331 1.10 14.09 32.35
N ILE A 332 0.45 14.19 31.18
CA ILE A 332 1.04 14.58 29.91
C ILE A 332 0.53 15.98 29.56
N SER A 333 1.44 16.95 29.41
CA SER A 333 1.11 18.37 29.10
C SER A 333 1.34 18.71 27.62
N LYS A 334 2.10 17.89 26.88
CA LYS A 334 2.30 18.01 25.43
C LYS A 334 2.53 16.63 24.83
N LEU A 335 1.91 16.38 23.72
CA LEU A 335 2.15 15.14 22.96
C LEU A 335 2.10 15.47 21.47
N ARG A 336 3.24 15.34 20.79
CA ARG A 336 3.39 15.51 19.36
C ARG A 336 4.04 14.27 18.77
N ILE A 337 3.44 13.73 17.71
CA ILE A 337 3.96 12.62 16.93
C ILE A 337 4.24 13.16 15.53
N ALA A 338 5.44 12.93 15.01
CA ALA A 338 5.84 13.44 13.71
C ALA A 338 6.59 12.38 12.90
N HIS A 339 6.32 12.33 11.60
CA HIS A 339 6.92 11.36 10.68
C HIS A 339 7.38 12.04 9.40
N ASP A 340 8.45 11.50 8.83
CA ASP A 340 8.71 11.62 7.41
C ASP A 340 8.03 10.45 6.68
N ILE A 341 7.41 10.74 5.55
CA ILE A 341 6.70 9.78 4.69
C ILE A 341 7.26 9.80 3.28
N GLN A 342 7.10 8.68 2.57
CA GLN A 342 7.38 8.61 1.13
C GLN A 342 6.09 8.48 0.34
N HIS A 343 6.02 9.20 -0.77
CA HIS A 343 4.93 9.14 -1.73
C HIS A 343 5.44 9.28 -3.17
N SER A 344 4.60 8.98 -4.16
CA SER A 344 4.89 9.35 -5.56
C SER A 344 4.57 10.83 -5.78
N GLN A 345 5.40 11.54 -6.54
CA GLN A 345 5.11 12.91 -6.97
C GLN A 345 4.10 12.94 -8.12
N ALA A 346 4.14 11.95 -9.02
CA ALA A 346 3.35 11.95 -10.26
C ALA A 346 1.82 12.12 -10.06
N PRO A 347 1.16 11.49 -9.06
CA PRO A 347 -0.28 11.66 -8.86
C PRO A 347 -0.67 12.91 -8.09
N LEU A 348 0.30 13.75 -7.66
CA LEU A 348 -0.05 15.00 -7.00
C LEU A 348 -0.62 15.98 -8.02
N PRO A 349 -1.76 16.64 -7.73
CA PRO A 349 -2.40 17.59 -8.63
C PRO A 349 -1.56 18.87 -8.73
N ALA A 350 -0.68 18.93 -9.71
CA ALA A 350 0.18 20.08 -9.96
C ALA A 350 -0.63 21.21 -10.65
N LEU A 351 -0.29 22.46 -10.32
CA LEU A 351 -0.83 23.63 -11.01
C LEU A 351 -0.07 23.87 -12.33
N GLY A 352 -0.76 24.41 -13.31
CA GLY A 352 -0.19 24.95 -14.54
C GLY A 352 -0.33 26.48 -14.63
N PRO A 353 0.24 27.15 -15.64
CA PRO A 353 -0.01 28.54 -15.90
C PRO A 353 -1.48 28.77 -16.31
N GLY A 354 -2.04 29.91 -15.94
CA GLY A 354 -3.47 30.22 -16.12
C GLY A 354 -4.35 29.74 -14.98
N ASP A 355 -5.63 29.56 -15.26
CA ASP A 355 -6.63 29.13 -14.29
C ASP A 355 -6.63 27.61 -14.11
N ASN A 356 -6.50 27.18 -12.86
CA ASN A 356 -6.56 25.79 -12.45
C ASN A 356 -7.82 25.54 -11.65
N THR A 357 -8.65 24.61 -12.05
CA THR A 357 -9.80 24.15 -11.26
C THR A 357 -9.40 22.93 -10.44
N ILE A 358 -9.46 23.03 -9.13
CA ILE A 358 -9.13 21.98 -8.20
C ILE A 358 -10.41 21.43 -7.60
N THR A 359 -10.61 20.12 -7.74
CA THR A 359 -11.76 19.42 -7.13
C THR A 359 -11.30 18.70 -5.87
N PHE A 360 -11.96 19.03 -4.74
CA PHE A 360 -11.90 18.23 -3.52
C PHE A 360 -13.02 17.20 -3.57
N SER A 361 -12.69 15.95 -3.23
CA SER A 361 -13.67 14.86 -3.10
C SER A 361 -13.36 14.03 -1.87
N ALA A 362 -14.32 13.87 -0.98
CA ALA A 362 -14.22 13.00 0.18
C ALA A 362 -14.84 11.64 -0.09
N GLY A 363 -14.13 10.58 0.26
CA GLY A 363 -14.65 9.23 0.29
C GLY A 363 -15.48 8.94 1.55
N PRO A 364 -15.99 7.71 1.71
CA PRO A 364 -16.69 7.30 2.92
C PRO A 364 -15.76 7.37 4.14
N ALA A 365 -16.33 7.68 5.30
CA ALA A 365 -15.62 7.71 6.58
C ALA A 365 -15.36 6.26 7.05
N GLU A 366 -14.43 5.58 6.42
CA GLU A 366 -14.04 4.21 6.71
C GLU A 366 -12.54 4.14 7.04
N GLY A 367 -12.20 3.30 8.01
CA GLY A 367 -10.83 2.91 8.29
C GLY A 367 -10.60 1.44 7.91
N THR A 368 -9.34 1.02 7.87
CA THR A 368 -8.96 -0.37 7.59
C THR A 368 -7.95 -0.86 8.62
N VAL A 369 -8.20 -2.01 9.23
CA VAL A 369 -7.20 -2.76 10.01
C VAL A 369 -6.66 -3.87 9.12
N THR A 370 -5.34 -3.96 8.99
CA THR A 370 -4.68 -4.95 8.14
C THR A 370 -3.92 -5.96 8.97
N VAL A 371 -4.02 -7.23 8.58
CA VAL A 371 -3.16 -8.34 9.00
C VAL A 371 -2.47 -8.85 7.74
N GLU A 372 -1.16 -8.64 7.64
CA GLU A 372 -0.38 -9.08 6.49
C GLU A 372 1.02 -9.51 6.95
N GLY A 373 1.61 -10.45 6.25
CA GLY A 373 2.97 -10.85 6.61
C GLY A 373 3.53 -11.92 5.69
N ALA A 374 4.86 -12.07 5.75
CA ALA A 374 5.55 -13.19 5.13
C ALA A 374 5.17 -14.48 5.86
N THR A 375 4.97 -15.54 5.09
CA THR A 375 4.75 -16.88 5.64
C THR A 375 6.05 -17.65 5.82
N ASP A 376 7.17 -17.09 5.35
CA ASP A 376 8.52 -17.64 5.54
C ASP A 376 9.24 -16.88 6.66
N PRO A 377 9.47 -17.49 7.83
CA PRO A 377 10.16 -16.86 8.95
C PRO A 377 11.64 -16.55 8.68
N GLY A 378 12.24 -17.13 7.62
CA GLY A 378 13.63 -16.85 7.19
C GLY A 378 13.80 -15.54 6.44
N ARG A 379 12.73 -14.80 6.13
CA ARG A 379 12.81 -13.50 5.50
C ARG A 379 13.14 -12.38 6.49
N LYS A 380 13.99 -11.49 6.05
CA LYS A 380 14.67 -10.32 6.67
C LYS A 380 14.06 -9.74 7.96
N PRO A 381 14.88 -9.36 8.95
CA PRO A 381 14.52 -9.04 10.34
C PRO A 381 13.59 -7.82 10.57
N ARG A 382 13.17 -7.10 9.53
CA ARG A 382 12.26 -5.94 9.63
C ARG A 382 10.89 -6.15 9.02
N GLN A 383 10.61 -7.34 8.50
CA GLN A 383 9.32 -7.66 7.91
C GLN A 383 8.47 -8.37 8.94
N LEU A 384 7.20 -7.96 9.09
CA LEU A 384 6.23 -8.73 9.87
C LEU A 384 6.05 -10.10 9.24
N ILE A 385 5.95 -11.11 10.08
CA ILE A 385 5.63 -12.48 9.68
C ILE A 385 4.25 -12.87 10.18
N ALA A 386 3.67 -13.88 9.58
CA ALA A 386 2.33 -14.33 9.95
C ALA A 386 2.16 -14.61 11.45
N ALA A 387 3.20 -15.18 12.09
CA ALA A 387 3.18 -15.51 13.51
C ALA A 387 3.06 -14.29 14.42
N ASP A 388 3.50 -13.10 14.00
CA ASP A 388 3.40 -11.87 14.78
C ASP A 388 1.94 -11.48 15.07
N PHE A 389 1.00 -12.01 14.29
CA PHE A 389 -0.44 -11.79 14.46
C PHE A 389 -1.14 -12.92 15.23
N HIS A 390 -0.40 -13.76 15.94
CA HIS A 390 -0.90 -14.81 16.82
C HIS A 390 -1.97 -15.72 16.18
N PRO A 391 -1.78 -16.25 14.94
CA PRO A 391 -2.76 -17.13 14.34
C PRO A 391 -2.77 -18.51 15.00
N GLU A 392 -3.92 -19.17 14.95
CA GLU A 392 -4.05 -20.59 15.28
C GLU A 392 -3.65 -21.44 14.07
N PHE A 393 -2.69 -22.37 14.25
CA PHE A 393 -2.26 -23.34 13.24
C PHE A 393 -2.80 -24.73 13.55
N LYS A 394 -3.63 -25.30 12.67
CA LYS A 394 -4.13 -26.68 12.75
C LYS A 394 -3.69 -27.47 11.52
N GLY A 395 -2.89 -28.53 11.69
CA GLY A 395 -2.42 -29.37 10.58
C GLY A 395 -1.54 -28.67 9.54
N VAL A 396 -1.05 -27.45 9.83
CA VAL A 396 -0.26 -26.61 8.94
C VAL A 396 1.05 -26.23 9.65
N ARG A 397 2.15 -26.17 8.88
CA ARG A 397 3.42 -25.60 9.34
C ARG A 397 3.39 -24.08 9.14
N GLN A 398 4.05 -23.34 10.01
CA GLN A 398 4.20 -21.89 9.87
C GLN A 398 4.87 -21.51 8.54
N GLN A 399 5.96 -22.23 8.20
CA GLN A 399 6.72 -21.97 6.98
C GLN A 399 5.87 -22.26 5.72
N LEU A 400 5.63 -21.20 4.92
CA LEU A 400 4.84 -21.22 3.70
C LEU A 400 3.42 -21.79 3.88
N PHE A 401 2.91 -21.83 5.08
CA PHE A 401 1.62 -22.45 5.43
C PHE A 401 1.46 -23.84 4.79
N ARG A 402 2.53 -24.64 4.80
CA ARG A 402 2.49 -25.99 4.24
C ARG A 402 1.64 -26.91 5.11
N VAL A 403 0.71 -27.60 4.49
CA VAL A 403 -0.05 -28.66 5.15
C VAL A 403 0.91 -29.79 5.54
N LYS A 404 0.74 -30.37 6.75
CA LYS A 404 1.68 -31.36 7.30
C LYS A 404 1.57 -32.72 6.64
N GLU A 405 0.37 -33.14 6.26
CA GLU A 405 0.04 -34.46 5.72
C GLU A 405 -0.36 -34.39 4.25
N TYR A 406 -0.37 -35.55 3.60
CA TYR A 406 -0.74 -35.72 2.20
C TYR A 406 -1.98 -36.63 2.04
N GLY A 407 -2.59 -36.58 0.85
CA GLY A 407 -3.75 -37.38 0.49
C GLY A 407 -5.04 -36.96 1.23
N PRO A 408 -5.91 -37.90 1.56
CA PRO A 408 -7.19 -37.61 2.21
C PRO A 408 -7.06 -36.93 3.57
N ARG A 409 -5.96 -37.14 4.28
CA ARG A 409 -5.65 -36.49 5.59
C ARG A 409 -4.93 -35.15 5.45
N GLY A 410 -4.52 -34.76 4.24
CA GLY A 410 -3.79 -33.52 3.97
C GLY A 410 -4.66 -32.28 4.10
N VAL A 411 -5.27 -32.09 5.27
CA VAL A 411 -6.14 -30.94 5.61
C VAL A 411 -5.52 -30.16 6.74
N GLY A 412 -5.69 -28.84 6.70
CA GLY A 412 -5.23 -27.97 7.76
C GLY A 412 -5.73 -26.55 7.60
N SER A 413 -5.56 -25.73 8.62
CA SER A 413 -6.01 -24.36 8.62
C SER A 413 -5.07 -23.43 9.36
N VAL A 414 -5.11 -22.15 8.96
CA VAL A 414 -4.51 -21.03 9.67
C VAL A 414 -5.60 -19.99 9.91
N THR A 415 -5.83 -19.62 11.16
CA THR A 415 -6.92 -18.72 11.58
C THR A 415 -6.35 -17.50 12.27
N PHE A 416 -6.66 -16.31 11.76
CA PHE A 416 -6.22 -15.03 12.29
C PHE A 416 -7.35 -14.31 13.02
N PRO A 417 -7.12 -13.79 14.23
CA PRO A 417 -8.02 -12.85 14.87
C PRO A 417 -7.85 -11.46 14.24
N ILE A 418 -8.94 -10.73 14.08
CA ILE A 418 -8.90 -9.33 13.66
C ILE A 418 -9.98 -8.52 14.39
N GLU A 419 -9.59 -7.35 14.90
CA GLU A 419 -10.46 -6.43 15.62
C GLU A 419 -10.38 -5.04 15.01
N THR A 420 -11.54 -4.37 14.94
CA THR A 420 -11.67 -3.03 14.37
C THR A 420 -12.15 -2.03 15.42
N PRO A 421 -11.70 -0.76 15.36
CA PRO A 421 -12.13 0.29 16.29
C PRO A 421 -13.62 0.65 16.21
N GLY A 422 -14.19 0.48 15.03
CA GLY A 422 -15.60 0.72 14.74
C GLY A 422 -16.27 -0.52 14.16
N ASP A 423 -17.55 -0.39 13.82
CA ASP A 423 -18.33 -1.50 13.27
C ASP A 423 -17.78 -1.91 11.91
N MET A 424 -17.45 -3.18 11.78
CA MET A 424 -16.87 -3.77 10.57
C MET A 424 -17.90 -3.74 9.44
N VAL A 425 -17.50 -3.22 8.26
CA VAL A 425 -18.38 -3.11 7.10
C VAL A 425 -18.09 -4.15 6.03
N ARG A 426 -16.81 -4.59 5.91
CA ARG A 426 -16.39 -5.66 5.00
C ARG A 426 -15.08 -6.29 5.42
N ILE A 427 -14.86 -7.52 4.98
CA ILE A 427 -13.57 -8.19 5.04
C ILE A 427 -13.08 -8.38 3.61
N ARG A 428 -11.81 -8.05 3.38
CA ARG A 428 -11.11 -8.33 2.14
C ARG A 428 -9.94 -9.23 2.45
N ALA A 429 -9.82 -10.37 1.76
CA ALA A 429 -8.76 -11.33 2.05
C ALA A 429 -8.26 -12.00 0.77
N GLY A 430 -6.98 -12.30 0.76
CA GLY A 430 -6.35 -12.98 -0.36
C GLY A 430 -4.94 -13.46 -0.04
N ALA A 431 -4.37 -14.19 -1.00
CA ALA A 431 -3.03 -14.74 -0.86
C ALA A 431 -2.38 -14.99 -2.22
N HIS A 432 -1.05 -14.94 -2.22
CA HIS A 432 -0.22 -15.56 -3.24
C HIS A 432 0.05 -17.01 -2.80
N TYR A 433 -0.37 -17.98 -3.63
CA TYR A 433 -0.42 -19.37 -3.26
C TYR A 433 0.05 -20.30 -4.39
N ARG A 434 0.32 -21.53 -4.04
CA ARG A 434 0.56 -22.64 -4.95
C ARG A 434 -0.38 -23.79 -4.63
N ALA A 435 -0.94 -24.42 -5.67
CA ALA A 435 -1.73 -25.63 -5.60
C ALA A 435 -1.50 -26.41 -6.91
N ARG A 436 -0.67 -27.46 -6.89
CA ARG A 436 -0.22 -28.12 -8.13
C ARG A 436 -1.15 -29.21 -8.64
N ASP A 437 -2.12 -29.62 -7.86
CA ASP A 437 -3.15 -30.59 -8.23
C ASP A 437 -4.51 -29.93 -8.30
N LYS A 438 -5.37 -30.36 -9.23
CA LYS A 438 -6.74 -29.83 -9.37
C LYS A 438 -7.65 -30.03 -8.15
N ARG A 439 -7.28 -30.96 -7.27
CA ARG A 439 -7.98 -31.25 -6.01
C ARG A 439 -7.49 -30.40 -4.84
N GLU A 440 -6.37 -29.69 -5.05
CA GLU A 440 -5.76 -28.81 -4.04
C GLU A 440 -6.35 -27.41 -4.09
N GLY A 441 -6.31 -26.74 -2.96
CA GLY A 441 -6.70 -25.34 -2.85
C GLY A 441 -6.89 -24.91 -1.42
N TRP A 442 -7.22 -23.64 -1.25
CA TRP A 442 -7.60 -23.05 0.02
C TRP A 442 -8.99 -22.42 -0.09
N ARG A 443 -9.77 -22.54 0.96
CA ARG A 443 -11.00 -21.79 1.17
C ARG A 443 -10.70 -20.67 2.15
N LEU A 444 -11.05 -19.45 1.80
CA LEU A 444 -10.98 -18.31 2.69
C LEU A 444 -12.34 -18.14 3.34
N GLN A 445 -12.36 -18.02 4.65
CA GLN A 445 -13.59 -18.02 5.42
C GLN A 445 -13.53 -16.98 6.54
N ALA A 446 -14.68 -16.42 6.94
CA ALA A 446 -14.81 -15.54 8.08
C ALA A 446 -15.81 -16.10 9.10
N SER A 447 -15.51 -15.92 10.38
CA SER A 447 -16.39 -16.17 11.49
C SER A 447 -16.61 -14.88 12.28
N PHE A 448 -17.85 -14.63 12.68
CA PHE A 448 -18.26 -13.47 13.48
C PHE A 448 -18.86 -13.89 14.83
N ASP A 449 -18.77 -15.15 15.18
CA ASP A 449 -19.32 -15.78 16.38
C ASP A 449 -18.26 -16.58 17.16
N ASN A 450 -17.02 -16.08 17.14
CA ASN A 450 -15.86 -16.67 17.79
C ASN A 450 -15.56 -18.12 17.34
N GLY A 451 -15.68 -18.38 16.04
CA GLY A 451 -15.29 -19.66 15.43
C GLY A 451 -16.37 -20.76 15.47
N LYS A 452 -17.58 -20.47 15.94
CA LYS A 452 -18.68 -21.45 15.95
C LYS A 452 -19.15 -21.76 14.54
N THR A 453 -19.30 -20.73 13.70
CA THR A 453 -19.65 -20.88 12.28
C THR A 453 -18.68 -20.10 11.39
N PHE A 454 -18.48 -20.60 10.18
CA PHE A 454 -17.63 -19.96 9.18
C PHE A 454 -18.40 -19.77 7.87
N ARG A 455 -18.29 -18.57 7.29
CA ARG A 455 -18.86 -18.21 5.99
C ARG A 455 -17.74 -18.08 4.95
N ASP A 456 -17.95 -18.57 3.74
CA ASP A 456 -16.96 -18.51 2.69
C ASP A 456 -16.80 -17.07 2.17
N ILE A 457 -15.56 -16.61 2.08
CA ILE A 457 -15.14 -15.37 1.43
C ILE A 457 -14.79 -15.66 -0.03
N GLY A 458 -14.05 -16.74 -0.29
CA GLY A 458 -13.60 -17.11 -1.62
C GLY A 458 -12.75 -18.38 -1.61
N SER A 459 -12.25 -18.76 -2.78
CA SER A 459 -11.41 -19.95 -2.94
C SER A 459 -10.17 -19.69 -3.79
N LEU A 460 -9.09 -20.37 -3.44
CA LEU A 460 -7.80 -20.37 -4.12
C LEU A 460 -7.57 -21.77 -4.72
N PRO A 461 -8.16 -22.08 -5.89
CA PRO A 461 -8.12 -23.43 -6.47
C PRO A 461 -6.84 -23.74 -7.19
N GLY A 462 -6.52 -25.04 -7.30
CA GLY A 462 -5.55 -25.59 -8.24
C GLY A 462 -6.18 -26.01 -9.58
N PRO A 463 -5.37 -26.38 -10.58
CA PRO A 463 -3.91 -26.42 -10.49
C PRO A 463 -3.27 -25.05 -10.82
N THR A 464 -2.27 -24.68 -10.05
CA THR A 464 -1.43 -23.51 -10.35
C THR A 464 -0.02 -23.67 -9.75
N PRO A 465 1.04 -23.30 -10.49
CA PRO A 465 2.40 -23.20 -9.93
C PRO A 465 2.58 -22.01 -9.00
N GLY A 466 1.69 -21.03 -9.07
CA GLY A 466 1.61 -19.83 -8.25
C GLY A 466 0.56 -18.88 -8.85
N ALA A 467 -0.36 -18.41 -8.03
CA ALA A 467 -1.36 -17.43 -8.39
C ALA A 467 -1.66 -16.56 -7.17
N SER A 468 -2.16 -15.37 -7.40
CA SER A 468 -2.66 -14.50 -6.35
C SER A 468 -4.11 -14.20 -6.61
N LYS A 469 -4.94 -14.34 -5.58
CA LYS A 469 -6.36 -13.96 -5.63
C LYS A 469 -6.73 -13.20 -4.38
N TYR A 470 -7.62 -12.23 -4.54
CA TYR A 470 -8.11 -11.39 -3.48
C TYR A 470 -9.62 -11.21 -3.60
N PHE A 471 -10.33 -11.35 -2.49
CA PHE A 471 -11.78 -11.39 -2.45
C PHE A 471 -12.31 -10.32 -1.50
N THR A 472 -13.50 -9.82 -1.78
CA THR A 472 -14.25 -8.93 -0.90
C THR A 472 -15.49 -9.65 -0.38
N PHE A 473 -15.71 -9.59 0.94
CA PHE A 473 -16.88 -10.10 1.62
C PHE A 473 -17.56 -8.93 2.36
N ASP A 474 -18.69 -8.51 1.89
CA ASP A 474 -19.48 -7.37 2.36
C ASP A 474 -20.70 -7.76 3.22
N LYS A 475 -20.95 -9.08 3.38
CA LYS A 475 -22.07 -9.61 4.20
C LYS A 475 -21.70 -9.74 5.67
N VAL A 476 -21.01 -8.72 6.21
CA VAL A 476 -20.66 -8.67 7.64
C VAL A 476 -21.90 -8.39 8.47
N PRO A 477 -22.14 -9.10 9.57
CA PRO A 477 -23.25 -8.79 10.47
C PRO A 477 -23.11 -7.38 11.05
N LYS A 478 -24.23 -6.71 11.23
CA LYS A 478 -24.27 -5.34 11.76
C LYS A 478 -23.77 -5.29 13.21
N GLY A 479 -22.98 -4.27 13.55
CA GLY A 479 -22.46 -4.05 14.90
C GLY A 479 -21.27 -4.91 15.31
N VAL A 480 -20.72 -5.72 14.39
CA VAL A 480 -19.57 -6.58 14.69
C VAL A 480 -18.26 -5.79 14.59
N ARG A 481 -17.37 -6.00 15.56
CA ARG A 481 -16.03 -5.39 15.62
C ARG A 481 -14.88 -6.40 15.70
N SER A 482 -15.20 -7.68 15.82
CA SER A 482 -14.22 -8.76 15.84
C SER A 482 -14.60 -9.88 14.89
N ALA A 483 -13.62 -10.49 14.25
CA ALA A 483 -13.80 -11.64 13.38
C ALA A 483 -12.59 -12.57 13.45
N LEU A 484 -12.82 -13.83 13.07
CA LEU A 484 -11.75 -14.77 12.75
C LEU A 484 -11.72 -14.98 11.24
N VAL A 485 -10.57 -14.82 10.62
CA VAL A 485 -10.38 -15.11 9.19
C VAL A 485 -9.51 -16.34 9.03
N ARG A 486 -10.03 -17.34 8.32
CA ARG A 486 -9.41 -18.65 8.19
C ARG A 486 -9.06 -18.97 6.75
N PHE A 487 -7.81 -19.43 6.55
CA PHE A 487 -7.37 -20.14 5.36
C PHE A 487 -7.49 -21.63 5.65
N GLN A 488 -8.48 -22.29 5.07
CA GLN A 488 -8.75 -23.72 5.21
C GLN A 488 -8.28 -24.45 3.95
N SER A 489 -7.30 -25.36 4.06
CA SER A 489 -6.91 -26.19 2.93
C SER A 489 -8.04 -27.19 2.55
N THR A 490 -8.17 -27.49 1.28
CA THR A 490 -9.07 -28.56 0.81
C THR A 490 -8.42 -29.92 1.04
N ARG A 491 -7.35 -30.22 0.34
CA ARG A 491 -6.51 -31.43 0.51
C ARG A 491 -5.14 -31.16 -0.10
N GLN A 492 -4.12 -31.89 0.31
CA GLN A 492 -2.78 -31.80 -0.29
C GLN A 492 -2.40 -33.12 -0.94
N TYR A 493 -2.19 -33.12 -2.25
CA TYR A 493 -1.73 -34.26 -3.03
C TYR A 493 -0.34 -34.07 -3.62
N ASN A 494 0.08 -32.83 -3.87
CA ASN A 494 1.39 -32.48 -4.38
C ASN A 494 2.01 -31.36 -3.52
N THR A 495 1.83 -30.11 -3.93
CA THR A 495 2.38 -28.98 -3.19
C THR A 495 1.33 -27.90 -3.02
N LEU A 496 0.83 -27.77 -1.82
CA LEU A 496 -0.11 -26.73 -1.41
C LEU A 496 0.57 -25.82 -0.39
N CYS A 497 0.69 -24.54 -0.72
CA CYS A 497 1.28 -23.55 0.18
C CYS A 497 0.78 -22.12 -0.09
N ILE A 498 0.98 -21.26 0.89
CA ILE A 498 0.77 -19.80 0.78
C ILE A 498 2.13 -19.13 0.98
N PHE A 499 2.53 -18.26 0.05
CA PHE A 499 3.79 -17.51 0.09
C PHE A 499 3.68 -16.22 0.88
N ASP A 500 2.59 -15.50 0.69
CA ASP A 500 2.20 -14.30 1.41
C ASP A 500 0.67 -14.16 1.40
N PHE A 501 0.16 -13.36 2.31
CA PHE A 501 -1.28 -13.15 2.46
C PHE A 501 -1.56 -11.73 2.95
N ARG A 502 -2.81 -11.32 2.78
CA ARG A 502 -3.33 -10.08 3.31
C ARG A 502 -4.79 -10.26 3.72
N ILE A 503 -5.14 -9.73 4.86
CA ILE A 503 -6.50 -9.62 5.38
C ILE A 503 -6.71 -8.16 5.77
N ASP A 504 -7.73 -7.53 5.22
CA ASP A 504 -8.15 -6.19 5.55
C ASP A 504 -9.57 -6.23 6.12
N ALA A 505 -9.77 -5.69 7.30
CA ALA A 505 -11.10 -5.43 7.86
C ALA A 505 -11.39 -3.94 7.77
N ASP A 506 -12.29 -3.56 6.87
CA ASP A 506 -12.77 -2.19 6.76
C ASP A 506 -13.89 -1.96 7.77
N TYR A 507 -13.88 -0.80 8.41
CA TYR A 507 -14.83 -0.42 9.44
C TYR A 507 -15.33 1.00 9.28
N ALA A 508 -16.54 1.28 9.73
CA ALA A 508 -17.04 2.64 9.84
C ALA A 508 -16.27 3.39 10.93
N GLU A 509 -15.75 4.56 10.61
CA GLU A 509 -15.04 5.39 11.59
C GLU A 509 -16.00 5.79 12.72
N PRO A 510 -15.67 5.52 14.01
CA PRO A 510 -16.56 5.82 15.13
C PRO A 510 -16.90 7.30 15.27
N ARG A 511 -16.02 8.18 14.78
CA ARG A 511 -16.25 9.63 14.79
C ARG A 511 -17.15 10.11 13.68
N GLY A 512 -17.37 9.27 12.66
CA GLY A 512 -18.29 9.43 11.54
C GLY A 512 -18.35 10.81 10.90
N GLY A 513 -18.93 10.86 9.72
CA GLY A 513 -19.28 12.11 9.04
C GLY A 513 -18.11 12.88 8.46
N PHE A 514 -18.45 13.77 7.54
CA PHE A 514 -17.53 14.72 6.93
C PHE A 514 -17.22 15.87 7.91
N ARG A 515 -15.98 16.28 7.96
CA ARG A 515 -15.50 17.49 8.66
C ARG A 515 -14.80 18.39 7.66
N PRO A 516 -14.91 19.74 7.82
CA PRO A 516 -14.25 20.67 6.92
C PRO A 516 -12.73 20.42 6.86
N VAL A 517 -12.20 20.43 5.64
CA VAL A 517 -10.80 20.12 5.35
C VAL A 517 -10.11 21.33 4.76
N LYS A 518 -9.05 21.79 5.40
CA LYS A 518 -8.18 22.84 4.89
C LYS A 518 -7.11 22.23 3.98
N VAL A 519 -7.12 22.66 2.72
CA VAL A 519 -6.16 22.26 1.68
C VAL A 519 -5.30 23.47 1.35
N THR A 520 -3.98 23.34 1.49
CA THR A 520 -3.04 24.43 1.21
C THR A 520 -2.03 24.01 0.14
N TYR A 521 -2.05 24.70 -0.99
CA TYR A 521 -1.02 24.63 -2.03
C TYR A 521 0.09 25.63 -1.74
N THR A 522 1.33 25.22 -1.95
CA THR A 522 2.49 26.11 -1.91
C THR A 522 3.32 25.87 -3.16
N TRP A 523 3.69 26.97 -3.85
CA TRP A 523 4.54 26.92 -5.06
C TRP A 523 5.43 28.15 -5.10
N GLU A 524 6.32 28.18 -6.07
CA GLU A 524 7.14 29.32 -6.40
C GLU A 524 6.79 29.77 -7.83
N GLU A 525 6.63 31.07 -8.04
CA GLU A 525 6.27 31.67 -9.32
C GLU A 525 7.16 32.89 -9.54
N ALA A 526 7.93 32.88 -10.64
CA ALA A 526 8.93 33.92 -10.91
C ALA A 526 9.87 34.21 -9.71
N GLY A 527 10.32 33.15 -9.01
CA GLY A 527 11.19 33.27 -7.83
C GLY A 527 10.47 33.67 -6.52
N ALA A 528 9.19 34.05 -6.58
CA ALA A 528 8.41 34.41 -5.41
C ALA A 528 7.61 33.24 -4.86
N LYS A 529 7.69 33.01 -3.54
CA LYS A 529 6.89 32.00 -2.86
C LYS A 529 5.42 32.42 -2.81
N LYS A 530 4.55 31.53 -3.27
CA LYS A 530 3.09 31.69 -3.29
C LYS A 530 2.43 30.57 -2.49
N HIS A 531 1.23 30.84 -1.99
CA HIS A 531 0.37 29.84 -1.40
C HIS A 531 -1.10 30.18 -1.66
N HIS A 532 -1.92 29.17 -1.69
CA HIS A 532 -3.38 29.28 -1.72
C HIS A 532 -3.98 28.29 -0.72
N THR A 533 -4.93 28.73 0.06
CA THR A 533 -5.63 27.91 1.04
C THR A 533 -7.11 27.90 0.73
N HIS A 534 -7.68 26.72 0.61
CA HIS A 534 -9.10 26.48 0.46
C HIS A 534 -9.61 25.61 1.61
N VAL A 535 -10.78 25.95 2.17
CA VAL A 535 -11.47 25.12 3.16
C VAL A 535 -12.67 24.48 2.50
N ALA A 536 -12.55 23.20 2.18
CA ALA A 536 -13.66 22.40 1.66
C ALA A 536 -14.65 22.11 2.80
N ARG A 537 -15.90 22.55 2.63
CA ARG A 537 -17.00 22.41 3.61
C ARG A 537 -18.03 21.38 3.18
N ALA A 538 -17.90 20.83 2.00
CA ALA A 538 -18.74 19.76 1.44
C ALA A 538 -17.88 18.58 0.98
N THR A 539 -18.50 17.41 0.86
CA THR A 539 -17.85 16.18 0.39
C THR A 539 -17.40 16.24 -1.07
N ASN A 540 -17.91 17.19 -1.83
CA ASN A 540 -17.48 17.50 -3.19
C ASN A 540 -17.53 19.01 -3.39
N GLU A 541 -16.36 19.61 -3.62
CA GLU A 541 -16.23 21.06 -3.74
C GLU A 541 -15.07 21.41 -4.68
N THR A 542 -15.19 22.51 -5.41
CA THR A 542 -14.17 22.99 -6.32
C THR A 542 -13.68 24.39 -5.91
N CYS A 543 -12.40 24.65 -6.14
CA CYS A 543 -11.83 25.98 -6.05
C CYS A 543 -10.97 26.30 -7.27
N LYS A 544 -10.70 27.57 -7.51
CA LYS A 544 -9.83 28.04 -8.59
C LYS A 544 -8.54 28.62 -8.02
N ILE A 545 -7.42 28.28 -8.68
CA ILE A 545 -6.11 28.85 -8.39
C ILE A 545 -5.53 29.36 -9.70
N THR A 546 -5.21 30.65 -9.79
CA THR A 546 -4.63 31.25 -10.98
C THR A 546 -3.12 31.43 -10.80
N CYS A 547 -2.33 30.91 -11.73
CA CYS A 547 -0.89 31.11 -11.82
C CYS A 547 -0.58 31.98 -13.06
N LYS A 548 0.07 33.12 -12.87
CA LYS A 548 0.40 34.04 -13.98
C LYS A 548 1.53 33.51 -14.85
N GLN A 549 2.41 32.69 -14.27
CA GLN A 549 3.56 32.06 -14.93
C GLN A 549 3.68 30.58 -14.51
N PRO A 550 4.50 29.75 -15.19
CA PRO A 550 4.71 28.36 -14.82
C PRO A 550 5.10 28.19 -13.35
N PRO A 551 4.29 27.53 -12.52
CA PRO A 551 4.56 27.37 -11.10
C PRO A 551 5.55 26.23 -10.84
N LEU A 552 6.52 26.44 -9.97
CA LEU A 552 7.36 25.39 -9.41
C LEU A 552 6.72 24.87 -8.11
N MET A 553 6.04 23.76 -8.20
CA MET A 553 5.31 23.17 -7.08
C MET A 553 6.22 22.82 -5.91
N LYS A 554 5.81 23.14 -4.69
CA LYS A 554 6.55 22.84 -3.45
C LYS A 554 5.81 21.83 -2.58
N SER A 555 4.60 22.13 -2.14
CA SER A 555 3.87 21.23 -1.23
C SER A 555 2.35 21.37 -1.34
N LEU A 556 1.69 20.27 -0.99
CA LEU A 556 0.26 20.17 -0.77
C LEU A 556 0.03 19.68 0.67
N ALA A 557 -0.59 20.53 1.49
CA ALA A 557 -0.94 20.20 2.87
C ALA A 557 -2.44 20.01 3.02
N VAL A 558 -2.84 19.05 3.87
CA VAL A 558 -4.23 18.74 4.22
C VAL A 558 -4.33 18.59 5.73
N GLU A 559 -5.29 19.28 6.33
CA GLU A 559 -5.58 19.24 7.77
C GLU A 559 -7.07 19.52 8.02
N LEU A 560 -7.62 19.06 9.13
CA LEU A 560 -8.97 19.46 9.53
C LEU A 560 -8.94 20.92 10.03
N THR A 561 -10.03 21.64 9.76
CA THR A 561 -10.28 22.90 10.47
C THR A 561 -10.98 22.59 11.79
N ASP A 562 -10.65 23.37 12.80
CA ASP A 562 -11.36 23.36 14.08
C ASP A 562 -12.81 23.79 13.93
#